data_2c41621f1d45ee2877464014c2197551
#
_entry.id   2c41621f1d45ee2877464014c2197551
#
_cell.length_a   1.000
_cell.length_b   1.000
_cell.length_c   1.000
_cell.angle_alpha   90.00
_cell.angle_beta   90.00
_cell.angle_gamma   90.00
#
_symmetry.space_group_name_H-M   'P 1'
#
loop_
_entity.id
_entity.type
_entity.pdbx_description
1 polymer ?
#
loop_
_entity_poly.entity_id
_entity_poly.type
_entity_poly.pdbx_seq_one_letter_code
_entity_poly.pdbx_strand_id
1 'polypeptide(L)'
;PPRFTEASLVKRLEELAIGRPSTWASIISTMVDRGHYLWKKGTSLVPTWTAFSVIRLLEKNFGELVDYEFTAGVDAGLDEIARGEIGKVQWLHDFYFGKDEKLGLQGIVANKLDTIDAAEANTFVLGVHPDTGDEVIVKPGLYGPYVRSGENTASVPDTMTPDELTLDAAVVLLKAPKGDVPIGEHDGFPVFAKSGRYGAYVQWGTMDEPPTGFEKPKMVSLFKTMNIDRFSMKDALDLLSLPRTVGADPTDGEIITAQNGRYGPYVSKGKDSRSLQTEEHLLTVTLEEALA
;
A
#
# COMPACT_ATOMS: atom_id res chain seq x y z
N PRO A 1 11.37 -2.52 -16.99
CA PRO A 1 10.25 -2.65 -17.92
C PRO A 1 9.04 -1.89 -17.40
N PRO A 2 8.16 -1.37 -18.28
CA PRO A 2 6.95 -0.70 -17.86
C PRO A 2 6.03 -1.68 -17.10
N ARG A 3 5.22 -1.15 -16.18
CA ARG A 3 4.22 -1.95 -15.47
C ARG A 3 3.10 -2.38 -16.41
N PHE A 4 2.50 -3.51 -16.10
CA PHE A 4 1.31 -3.95 -16.82
C PHE A 4 0.11 -3.03 -16.52
N THR A 5 -0.69 -2.79 -17.55
CA THR A 5 -2.08 -2.39 -17.43
C THR A 5 -2.96 -3.64 -17.53
N GLU A 6 -4.25 -3.56 -17.22
CA GLU A 6 -5.16 -4.70 -17.42
C GLU A 6 -5.12 -5.22 -18.85
N ALA A 7 -5.17 -4.33 -19.84
CA ALA A 7 -5.12 -4.72 -21.24
C ALA A 7 -3.81 -5.40 -21.64
N SER A 8 -2.66 -4.88 -21.20
CA SER A 8 -1.37 -5.50 -21.52
C SER A 8 -1.15 -6.82 -20.76
N LEU A 9 -1.73 -6.98 -19.57
CA LEU A 9 -1.71 -8.23 -18.83
C LEU A 9 -2.56 -9.30 -19.55
N VAL A 10 -3.77 -8.96 -19.99
CA VAL A 10 -4.63 -9.88 -20.78
C VAL A 10 -3.90 -10.35 -22.03
N LYS A 11 -3.29 -9.42 -22.77
CA LYS A 11 -2.50 -9.77 -23.95
C LYS A 11 -1.37 -10.76 -23.62
N ARG A 12 -0.68 -10.53 -22.48
CA ARG A 12 0.40 -11.43 -22.04
C ARG A 12 -0.11 -12.81 -21.63
N LEU A 13 -1.26 -12.90 -20.97
CA LEU A 13 -1.90 -14.16 -20.61
C LEU A 13 -2.31 -14.94 -21.87
N GLU A 14 -2.83 -14.26 -22.89
CA GLU A 14 -3.18 -14.85 -24.19
C GLU A 14 -1.92 -15.41 -24.89
N GLU A 15 -0.84 -14.65 -24.95
CA GLU A 15 0.45 -15.10 -25.52
C GLU A 15 1.01 -16.36 -24.82
N LEU A 16 0.75 -16.51 -23.52
CA LEU A 16 1.17 -17.63 -22.70
C LEU A 16 0.17 -18.79 -22.70
N ALA A 17 -0.95 -18.68 -23.42
CA ALA A 17 -2.07 -19.64 -23.41
C ALA A 17 -2.66 -19.92 -22.02
N ILE A 18 -2.58 -18.93 -21.09
CA ILE A 18 -3.10 -19.00 -19.72
C ILE A 18 -4.47 -18.35 -19.65
N GLY A 19 -5.45 -19.05 -19.11
CA GLY A 19 -6.83 -18.62 -19.03
C GLY A 19 -7.54 -18.63 -20.40
N ARG A 20 -8.74 -18.06 -20.41
CA ARG A 20 -9.58 -17.94 -21.61
C ARG A 20 -10.26 -16.57 -21.60
N PRO A 21 -10.74 -16.08 -22.77
CA PRO A 21 -11.42 -14.77 -22.84
C PRO A 21 -12.53 -14.58 -21.80
N SER A 22 -13.26 -15.66 -21.50
CA SER A 22 -14.34 -15.64 -20.50
C SER A 22 -13.85 -15.54 -19.05
N THR A 23 -12.58 -15.83 -18.75
CA THR A 23 -12.05 -15.88 -17.37
C THR A 23 -11.08 -14.74 -17.05
N TRP A 24 -10.44 -14.11 -18.03
CA TRP A 24 -9.43 -13.08 -17.78
C TRP A 24 -9.94 -11.91 -16.93
N ALA A 25 -11.12 -11.39 -17.26
CA ALA A 25 -11.70 -10.28 -16.51
C ALA A 25 -11.95 -10.65 -15.03
N SER A 26 -12.47 -11.85 -14.77
CA SER A 26 -12.73 -12.33 -13.40
C SER A 26 -11.45 -12.62 -12.63
N ILE A 27 -10.40 -13.12 -13.28
CA ILE A 27 -9.09 -13.35 -12.66
C ILE A 27 -8.48 -12.01 -12.20
N ILE A 28 -8.43 -11.02 -13.10
CA ILE A 28 -7.86 -9.70 -12.80
C ILE A 28 -8.67 -9.00 -11.70
N SER A 29 -10.01 -8.99 -11.82
CA SER A 29 -10.90 -8.41 -10.80
C SER A 29 -10.67 -9.07 -9.43
N THR A 30 -10.57 -10.40 -9.37
CA THR A 30 -10.28 -11.11 -8.12
C THR A 30 -8.96 -10.69 -7.49
N MET A 31 -7.90 -10.52 -8.28
CA MET A 31 -6.60 -10.09 -7.77
C MET A 31 -6.59 -8.64 -7.27
N VAL A 32 -7.37 -7.77 -7.90
CA VAL A 32 -7.49 -6.35 -7.53
C VAL A 32 -8.50 -6.15 -6.39
N ASP A 33 -9.71 -6.71 -6.51
CA ASP A 33 -10.83 -6.45 -5.59
C ASP A 33 -10.62 -7.08 -4.21
N ARG A 34 -9.97 -8.24 -4.14
CA ARG A 34 -9.55 -8.83 -2.87
C ARG A 34 -8.47 -8.02 -2.16
N GLY A 35 -7.89 -7.00 -2.84
CA GLY A 35 -7.03 -5.96 -2.24
C GLY A 35 -5.70 -6.45 -1.66
N HIS A 36 -5.40 -7.75 -1.80
CA HIS A 36 -4.25 -8.35 -1.14
C HIS A 36 -3.06 -8.59 -2.07
N TYR A 37 -3.28 -8.60 -3.39
CA TYR A 37 -2.23 -8.95 -4.35
C TYR A 37 -1.87 -7.81 -5.30
N LEU A 38 -2.86 -7.14 -5.87
CA LEU A 38 -2.67 -6.04 -6.81
C LEU A 38 -3.49 -4.82 -6.39
N TRP A 39 -2.97 -3.65 -6.70
CA TRP A 39 -3.70 -2.39 -6.65
C TRP A 39 -3.38 -1.54 -7.90
N LYS A 40 -4.15 -0.48 -8.13
CA LYS A 40 -3.98 0.39 -9.31
C LYS A 40 -3.34 1.71 -8.93
N LYS A 41 -2.24 2.06 -9.60
CA LYS A 41 -1.64 3.41 -9.60
C LYS A 41 -1.92 4.03 -10.97
N GLY A 42 -2.99 4.80 -11.07
CA GLY A 42 -3.53 5.20 -12.37
C GLY A 42 -4.06 3.99 -13.16
N THR A 43 -3.53 3.75 -14.35
CA THR A 43 -3.86 2.57 -15.18
C THR A 43 -2.93 1.37 -14.94
N SER A 44 -1.84 1.56 -14.18
CA SER A 44 -0.83 0.53 -13.94
C SER A 44 -1.23 -0.40 -12.79
N LEU A 45 -0.98 -1.68 -12.98
CA LEU A 45 -1.11 -2.70 -11.94
C LEU A 45 0.18 -2.75 -11.11
N VAL A 46 0.03 -2.68 -9.80
CA VAL A 46 1.15 -2.67 -8.84
C VAL A 46 0.98 -3.86 -7.89
N PRO A 47 1.95 -4.78 -7.82
CA PRO A 47 1.95 -5.87 -6.84
C PRO A 47 2.13 -5.32 -5.42
N THR A 48 1.48 -5.96 -4.45
CA THR A 48 1.69 -5.71 -3.03
C THR A 48 2.85 -6.54 -2.47
N TRP A 49 3.33 -6.20 -1.28
CA TRP A 49 4.31 -7.05 -0.57
C TRP A 49 3.78 -8.45 -0.28
N THR A 50 2.47 -8.58 -0.03
CA THR A 50 1.80 -9.87 0.13
C THR A 50 1.88 -10.71 -1.15
N ALA A 51 1.70 -10.10 -2.33
CA ALA A 51 1.87 -10.80 -3.60
C ALA A 51 3.29 -11.34 -3.77
N PHE A 52 4.31 -10.51 -3.46
CA PHE A 52 5.70 -10.97 -3.50
C PHE A 52 5.98 -12.11 -2.53
N SER A 53 5.43 -12.05 -1.30
CA SER A 53 5.59 -13.12 -0.31
C SER A 53 4.97 -14.44 -0.78
N VAL A 54 3.75 -14.38 -1.32
CA VAL A 54 3.03 -15.57 -1.83
C VAL A 54 3.79 -16.18 -3.02
N ILE A 55 4.17 -15.36 -4.00
CA ILE A 55 4.91 -15.85 -5.16
C ILE A 55 6.24 -16.47 -4.74
N ARG A 56 7.02 -15.81 -3.88
CA ARG A 56 8.29 -16.34 -3.38
C ARG A 56 8.12 -17.67 -2.64
N LEU A 57 7.08 -17.79 -1.82
CA LEU A 57 6.75 -19.04 -1.13
C LEU A 57 6.44 -20.16 -2.14
N LEU A 58 5.62 -19.85 -3.15
CA LEU A 58 5.22 -20.80 -4.17
C LEU A 58 6.41 -21.20 -5.06
N GLU A 59 7.17 -20.25 -5.57
CA GLU A 59 8.35 -20.53 -6.41
C GLU A 59 9.38 -21.41 -5.68
N LYS A 60 9.63 -21.12 -4.40
CA LYS A 60 10.61 -21.88 -3.59
C LYS A 60 10.14 -23.31 -3.31
N ASN A 61 8.87 -23.51 -2.99
CA ASN A 61 8.37 -24.80 -2.51
C ASN A 61 7.55 -25.56 -3.55
N PHE A 62 6.93 -24.88 -4.50
CA PHE A 62 5.99 -25.40 -5.47
C PHE A 62 6.24 -24.83 -6.87
N GLY A 63 7.51 -24.66 -7.26
CA GLY A 63 7.90 -24.03 -8.53
C GLY A 63 7.19 -24.62 -9.75
N GLU A 64 7.01 -25.96 -9.76
CA GLU A 64 6.29 -26.63 -10.85
C GLU A 64 4.82 -26.17 -10.97
N LEU A 65 4.14 -25.83 -9.86
CA LEU A 65 2.75 -25.40 -9.85
C LEU A 65 2.53 -23.95 -10.28
N VAL A 66 3.58 -23.12 -10.23
CA VAL A 66 3.55 -21.71 -10.65
C VAL A 66 4.23 -21.47 -11.98
N ASP A 67 4.70 -22.55 -12.63
CA ASP A 67 5.23 -22.51 -13.97
C ASP A 67 4.14 -22.18 -15.00
N TYR A 68 4.48 -21.35 -15.99
CA TYR A 68 3.53 -20.94 -17.02
C TYR A 68 3.12 -22.09 -17.93
N GLU A 69 4.06 -23.01 -18.22
CA GLU A 69 3.77 -24.17 -19.07
C GLU A 69 2.86 -25.16 -18.34
N PHE A 70 3.05 -25.34 -17.02
CA PHE A 70 2.14 -26.13 -16.20
C PHE A 70 0.71 -25.57 -16.24
N THR A 71 0.54 -24.27 -16.04
CA THR A 71 -0.78 -23.62 -16.05
C THR A 71 -1.43 -23.71 -17.42
N ALA A 72 -0.67 -23.46 -18.49
CA ALA A 72 -1.16 -23.62 -19.87
C ALA A 72 -1.53 -25.08 -20.18
N GLY A 73 -0.78 -26.05 -19.64
CA GLY A 73 -1.06 -27.49 -19.78
C GLY A 73 -2.36 -27.89 -19.07
N VAL A 74 -2.65 -27.32 -17.89
CA VAL A 74 -3.93 -27.53 -17.19
C VAL A 74 -5.09 -27.02 -18.06
N ASP A 75 -4.98 -25.80 -18.60
CA ASP A 75 -6.00 -25.24 -19.48
C ASP A 75 -6.20 -26.06 -20.76
N ALA A 76 -5.11 -26.56 -21.36
CA ALA A 76 -5.18 -27.43 -22.51
C ALA A 76 -5.89 -28.76 -22.19
N GLY A 77 -5.59 -29.39 -21.05
CA GLY A 77 -6.28 -30.62 -20.61
C GLY A 77 -7.78 -30.42 -20.38
N LEU A 78 -8.17 -29.23 -19.87
CA LEU A 78 -9.60 -28.89 -19.73
C LEU A 78 -10.27 -28.75 -21.10
N ASP A 79 -9.59 -28.22 -22.11
CA ASP A 79 -10.08 -28.15 -23.48
C ASP A 79 -10.22 -29.56 -24.11
N GLU A 80 -9.27 -30.48 -23.86
CA GLU A 80 -9.36 -31.88 -24.31
C GLU A 80 -10.55 -32.59 -23.67
N ILE A 81 -10.83 -32.35 -22.37
CA ILE A 81 -12.04 -32.86 -21.72
C ILE A 81 -13.29 -32.30 -22.40
N ALA A 82 -13.31 -30.99 -22.70
CA ALA A 82 -14.45 -30.35 -23.35
C ALA A 82 -14.73 -30.90 -24.75
N ARG A 83 -13.69 -31.32 -25.49
CA ARG A 83 -13.82 -31.98 -26.80
C ARG A 83 -14.13 -33.47 -26.70
N GLY A 84 -14.12 -34.05 -25.50
CA GLY A 84 -14.37 -35.48 -25.31
C GLY A 84 -13.18 -36.37 -25.66
N GLU A 85 -11.99 -35.83 -25.82
CA GLU A 85 -10.76 -36.54 -26.17
C GLU A 85 -10.18 -37.34 -25.01
N ILE A 86 -10.37 -36.82 -23.79
CA ILE A 86 -9.97 -37.49 -22.53
C ILE A 86 -11.12 -37.49 -21.50
N GLY A 87 -11.09 -38.49 -20.64
CA GLY A 87 -12.09 -38.66 -19.58
C GLY A 87 -11.84 -37.71 -18.40
N LYS A 88 -12.82 -36.87 -18.03
CA LYS A 88 -12.76 -35.95 -16.93
C LYS A 88 -12.30 -36.58 -15.61
N VAL A 89 -12.86 -37.76 -15.27
CA VAL A 89 -12.56 -38.42 -13.97
C VAL A 89 -11.11 -38.89 -13.95
N GLN A 90 -10.64 -39.48 -15.06
CA GLN A 90 -9.25 -39.94 -15.15
C GLN A 90 -8.29 -38.76 -15.07
N TRP A 91 -8.55 -37.67 -15.83
CA TRP A 91 -7.71 -36.49 -15.82
C TRP A 91 -7.61 -35.86 -14.41
N LEU A 92 -8.75 -35.71 -13.69
CA LEU A 92 -8.77 -35.20 -12.32
C LEU A 92 -8.03 -36.14 -11.36
N HIS A 93 -8.20 -37.47 -11.50
CA HIS A 93 -7.48 -38.43 -10.68
C HIS A 93 -5.97 -38.28 -10.86
N ASP A 94 -5.51 -38.26 -12.12
CA ASP A 94 -4.08 -38.12 -12.45
C ASP A 94 -3.52 -36.79 -11.95
N PHE A 95 -4.28 -35.70 -12.05
CA PHE A 95 -3.91 -34.38 -11.54
C PHE A 95 -3.75 -34.35 -10.02
N TYR A 96 -4.71 -34.95 -9.28
CA TYR A 96 -4.68 -34.90 -7.81
C TYR A 96 -3.78 -35.95 -7.18
N PHE A 97 -3.78 -37.17 -7.70
CA PHE A 97 -3.10 -38.30 -7.06
C PHE A 97 -1.82 -38.68 -7.77
N GLY A 98 -1.63 -38.18 -8.97
CA GLY A 98 -0.49 -38.52 -9.81
C GLY A 98 -0.75 -39.70 -10.75
N LYS A 99 0.21 -39.94 -11.60
CA LYS A 99 0.21 -41.03 -12.56
C LYS A 99 1.62 -41.58 -12.70
N ASP A 100 1.72 -42.89 -12.78
CA ASP A 100 3.00 -43.63 -12.85
C ASP A 100 3.90 -43.22 -11.63
N GLU A 101 5.12 -42.76 -11.89
CA GLU A 101 6.05 -42.30 -10.86
C GLU A 101 5.92 -40.81 -10.51
N LYS A 102 5.00 -40.08 -11.16
CA LYS A 102 4.80 -38.64 -10.92
C LYS A 102 3.78 -38.42 -9.81
N LEU A 103 4.17 -37.59 -8.84
CA LEU A 103 3.27 -37.16 -7.77
C LEU A 103 2.20 -36.24 -8.35
N GLY A 104 0.96 -36.42 -7.89
CA GLY A 104 -0.10 -35.43 -8.11
C GLY A 104 -0.08 -34.32 -7.06
N LEU A 105 -0.99 -33.38 -7.20
CA LEU A 105 -1.09 -32.18 -6.34
C LEU A 105 -1.09 -32.55 -4.84
N GLN A 106 -1.82 -33.58 -4.41
CA GLN A 106 -1.87 -34.02 -3.03
C GLN A 106 -0.50 -34.43 -2.50
N GLY A 107 0.24 -35.23 -3.26
CA GLY A 107 1.59 -35.69 -2.89
C GLY A 107 2.61 -34.56 -2.85
N ILE A 108 2.55 -33.65 -3.82
CA ILE A 108 3.44 -32.48 -3.89
C ILE A 108 3.23 -31.59 -2.64
N VAL A 109 1.96 -31.29 -2.28
CA VAL A 109 1.64 -30.47 -1.13
C VAL A 109 2.04 -31.16 0.17
N ALA A 110 1.65 -32.44 0.37
CA ALA A 110 1.95 -33.19 1.60
C ALA A 110 3.45 -33.26 1.88
N ASN A 111 4.28 -33.47 0.87
CA ASN A 111 5.73 -33.58 1.03
C ASN A 111 6.42 -32.26 1.40
N LYS A 112 5.76 -31.12 1.17
CA LYS A 112 6.38 -29.80 1.39
C LYS A 112 5.83 -29.08 2.62
N LEU A 113 4.61 -29.41 3.06
CA LEU A 113 3.87 -28.62 4.05
C LEU A 113 4.68 -28.40 5.35
N ASP A 114 5.35 -29.45 5.84
CA ASP A 114 6.13 -29.40 7.07
C ASP A 114 7.50 -28.71 6.93
N THR A 115 7.91 -28.41 5.70
CA THR A 115 9.22 -27.79 5.42
C THR A 115 9.14 -26.30 5.09
N ILE A 116 7.92 -25.75 5.02
CA ILE A 116 7.71 -24.35 4.65
C ILE A 116 8.05 -23.44 5.83
N ASP A 117 9.03 -22.55 5.63
CA ASP A 117 9.30 -21.42 6.53
C ASP A 117 8.56 -20.16 6.05
N ALA A 118 7.43 -19.89 6.68
CA ALA A 118 6.64 -18.69 6.37
C ALA A 118 7.38 -17.39 6.76
N ALA A 119 8.25 -17.42 7.75
CA ALA A 119 9.02 -16.25 8.16
C ALA A 119 10.04 -15.85 7.10
N GLU A 120 10.69 -16.84 6.48
CA GLU A 120 11.62 -16.61 5.38
C GLU A 120 10.90 -16.04 4.14
N ALA A 121 9.76 -16.61 3.76
CA ALA A 121 8.97 -16.14 2.62
C ALA A 121 8.54 -14.68 2.77
N ASN A 122 8.28 -14.24 4.01
CA ASN A 122 7.81 -12.90 4.36
C ASN A 122 8.93 -11.90 4.67
N THR A 123 10.22 -12.27 4.52
CA THR A 123 11.35 -11.40 4.82
C THR A 123 12.10 -11.03 3.55
N PHE A 124 12.10 -9.74 3.21
CA PHE A 124 12.82 -9.21 2.05
C PHE A 124 13.97 -8.34 2.53
N VAL A 125 15.20 -8.72 2.18
CA VAL A 125 16.41 -7.98 2.53
C VAL A 125 16.61 -6.85 1.54
N LEU A 126 16.71 -5.61 2.05
CA LEU A 126 16.99 -4.42 1.24
C LEU A 126 18.49 -4.10 1.19
N GLY A 127 19.23 -4.49 2.22
CA GLY A 127 20.68 -4.27 2.32
C GLY A 127 21.13 -4.13 3.77
N VAL A 128 22.26 -3.44 3.98
CA VAL A 128 22.88 -3.20 5.29
C VAL A 128 22.76 -1.71 5.61
N HIS A 129 22.34 -1.38 6.83
CA HIS A 129 22.20 -0.01 7.30
C HIS A 129 23.56 0.68 7.35
N PRO A 130 23.77 1.83 6.70
CA PRO A 130 25.10 2.44 6.55
C PRO A 130 25.74 2.88 7.87
N ASP A 131 24.94 3.23 8.87
CA ASP A 131 25.45 3.76 10.15
C ASP A 131 25.59 2.67 11.23
N THR A 132 24.69 1.66 11.26
CA THR A 132 24.66 0.64 12.32
C THR A 132 25.29 -0.69 11.91
N GLY A 133 25.36 -0.98 10.60
CA GLY A 133 25.83 -2.27 10.09
C GLY A 133 24.79 -3.39 10.19
N ASP A 134 23.59 -3.12 10.71
CA ASP A 134 22.51 -4.10 10.80
C ASP A 134 21.84 -4.33 9.44
N GLU A 135 21.31 -5.52 9.24
CA GLU A 135 20.50 -5.82 8.08
C GLU A 135 19.19 -5.02 8.10
N VAL A 136 18.84 -4.42 6.95
CA VAL A 136 17.57 -3.73 6.73
C VAL A 136 16.64 -4.63 5.95
N ILE A 137 15.53 -4.99 6.55
CA ILE A 137 14.52 -5.88 5.97
C ILE A 137 13.17 -5.20 5.86
N VAL A 138 12.35 -5.64 4.90
CA VAL A 138 10.93 -5.31 4.85
C VAL A 138 10.10 -6.58 5.01
N LYS A 139 9.00 -6.46 5.74
CA LYS A 139 8.02 -7.53 5.96
C LYS A 139 6.59 -7.02 5.76
N PRO A 140 5.69 -7.82 5.18
CA PRO A 140 4.27 -7.58 5.31
C PRO A 140 3.86 -7.80 6.78
N GLY A 141 3.15 -6.86 7.37
CA GLY A 141 2.64 -6.92 8.73
C GLY A 141 1.11 -6.89 8.77
N LEU A 142 0.53 -7.15 9.94
CA LEU A 142 -0.92 -7.14 10.15
C LEU A 142 -1.55 -5.76 9.80
N TYR A 143 -0.80 -4.69 10.06
CA TYR A 143 -1.24 -3.30 9.83
C TYR A 143 -0.63 -2.67 8.58
N GLY A 144 -0.01 -3.45 7.71
CA GLY A 144 0.68 -3.02 6.51
C GLY A 144 2.17 -3.39 6.51
N PRO A 145 2.89 -3.16 5.40
CA PRO A 145 4.30 -3.45 5.32
C PRO A 145 5.11 -2.54 6.26
N TYR A 146 6.19 -3.06 6.82
CA TYR A 146 7.12 -2.32 7.67
C TYR A 146 8.56 -2.69 7.37
N VAL A 147 9.47 -1.74 7.56
CA VAL A 147 10.93 -1.96 7.55
C VAL A 147 11.43 -2.19 8.96
N ARG A 148 12.48 -3.00 9.09
CA ARG A 148 13.19 -3.25 10.36
C ARG A 148 14.70 -3.26 10.15
N SER A 149 15.43 -2.68 11.11
CA SER A 149 16.88 -2.80 11.24
C SER A 149 17.23 -2.88 12.73
N GLY A 150 17.81 -4.01 13.15
CA GLY A 150 17.95 -4.31 14.59
C GLY A 150 16.60 -4.26 15.31
N GLU A 151 16.54 -3.45 16.37
CA GLU A 151 15.31 -3.20 17.15
C GLU A 151 14.44 -2.08 16.56
N ASN A 152 14.94 -1.34 15.56
CA ASN A 152 14.21 -0.24 14.96
C ASN A 152 13.25 -0.72 13.89
N THR A 153 12.01 -0.20 13.93
CA THR A 153 10.98 -0.49 12.93
C THR A 153 10.30 0.79 12.47
N ALA A 154 9.85 0.84 11.22
CA ALA A 154 9.03 1.92 10.70
C ALA A 154 8.01 1.37 9.69
N SER A 155 6.79 1.93 9.69
CA SER A 155 5.77 1.56 8.70
C SER A 155 6.15 2.07 7.31
N VAL A 156 5.90 1.26 6.30
CA VAL A 156 6.02 1.69 4.89
C VAL A 156 4.69 2.33 4.49
N PRO A 157 4.68 3.57 3.98
CA PRO A 157 3.45 4.23 3.53
C PRO A 157 2.72 3.45 2.44
N ASP A 158 1.39 3.39 2.49
CA ASP A 158 0.56 2.70 1.48
C ASP A 158 0.70 3.29 0.06
N THR A 159 1.16 4.55 -0.04
CA THR A 159 1.43 5.22 -1.32
C THR A 159 2.75 4.80 -1.96
N MET A 160 3.67 4.22 -1.18
CA MET A 160 4.99 3.78 -1.63
C MET A 160 4.89 2.38 -2.23
N THR A 161 5.31 2.25 -3.48
CA THR A 161 5.30 0.95 -4.16
C THR A 161 6.54 0.14 -3.76
N PRO A 162 6.52 -1.21 -3.86
CA PRO A 162 7.67 -2.04 -3.50
C PRO A 162 8.99 -1.69 -4.19
N ASP A 163 8.93 -1.22 -5.44
CA ASP A 163 10.10 -0.78 -6.20
C ASP A 163 10.59 0.64 -5.83
N GLU A 164 9.76 1.44 -5.16
CA GLU A 164 10.16 2.74 -4.59
C GLU A 164 10.84 2.58 -3.22
N LEU A 165 10.63 1.45 -2.53
CA LEU A 165 11.26 1.16 -1.25
C LEU A 165 12.70 0.64 -1.45
N THR A 166 13.61 1.56 -1.71
CA THR A 166 15.06 1.29 -1.74
C THR A 166 15.64 1.23 -0.33
N LEU A 167 16.92 0.77 -0.19
CA LEU A 167 17.64 0.83 1.08
C LEU A 167 17.67 2.26 1.65
N ASP A 168 17.95 3.26 0.81
CA ASP A 168 18.00 4.66 1.25
C ASP A 168 16.65 5.15 1.76
N ALA A 169 15.56 4.81 1.05
CA ALA A 169 14.20 5.13 1.48
C ALA A 169 13.87 4.45 2.81
N ALA A 170 14.26 3.20 2.99
CA ALA A 170 14.06 2.47 4.24
C ALA A 170 14.84 3.08 5.41
N VAL A 171 16.09 3.51 5.18
CA VAL A 171 16.90 4.21 6.19
C VAL A 171 16.27 5.54 6.59
N VAL A 172 15.71 6.29 5.65
CA VAL A 172 14.96 7.54 5.96
C VAL A 172 13.75 7.23 6.82
N LEU A 173 12.96 6.20 6.48
CA LEU A 173 11.81 5.78 7.30
C LEU A 173 12.23 5.37 8.72
N LEU A 174 13.34 4.64 8.87
CA LEU A 174 13.86 4.19 10.16
C LEU A 174 14.40 5.34 11.04
N LYS A 175 14.92 6.40 10.40
CA LYS A 175 15.40 7.62 11.08
C LYS A 175 14.29 8.59 11.41
N ALA A 176 13.11 8.45 10.80
CA ALA A 176 11.98 9.32 11.08
C ALA A 176 11.64 9.27 12.60
N PRO A 177 11.27 10.39 13.20
CA PRO A 177 10.90 10.43 14.61
C PRO A 177 9.88 9.35 14.94
N LYS A 178 10.16 8.52 15.94
CA LYS A 178 9.27 7.40 16.33
C LYS A 178 7.92 7.87 16.90
N GLY A 179 7.68 9.17 16.93
CA GLY A 179 6.42 9.76 17.35
C GLY A 179 6.13 9.64 18.86
N ASP A 180 7.05 9.03 19.61
CA ASP A 180 6.89 8.87 21.07
C ASP A 180 7.47 10.05 21.87
N VAL A 181 8.28 10.89 21.20
CA VAL A 181 8.83 12.12 21.78
C VAL A 181 8.12 13.31 21.14
N PRO A 182 7.53 14.21 21.96
CA PRO A 182 6.92 15.43 21.44
C PRO A 182 7.97 16.30 20.73
N ILE A 183 7.63 16.90 19.62
CA ILE A 183 8.46 17.93 18.95
C ILE A 183 8.29 19.30 19.61
N GLY A 184 7.31 19.45 20.50
CA GLY A 184 6.97 20.63 21.26
C GLY A 184 5.62 20.53 21.93
N GLU A 185 5.14 21.64 22.46
CA GLU A 185 3.82 21.77 23.09
C GLU A 185 3.02 22.91 22.45
N HIS A 186 1.72 22.74 22.39
CA HIS A 186 0.76 23.75 21.96
C HIS A 186 -0.43 23.75 22.92
N ASP A 187 -0.75 24.93 23.49
CA ASP A 187 -1.81 25.12 24.49
C ASP A 187 -1.74 24.14 25.69
N GLY A 188 -0.51 23.75 26.09
CA GLY A 188 -0.28 22.82 27.20
C GLY A 188 -0.40 21.34 26.85
N PHE A 189 -0.61 21.01 25.58
CA PHE A 189 -0.68 19.62 25.10
C PHE A 189 0.50 19.28 24.17
N PRO A 190 1.05 18.05 24.27
CA PRO A 190 2.18 17.64 23.46
C PRO A 190 1.83 17.55 21.98
N VAL A 191 2.78 17.95 21.13
CA VAL A 191 2.68 17.85 19.66
C VAL A 191 3.72 16.86 19.17
N PHE A 192 3.28 15.89 18.38
CA PHE A 192 4.11 14.82 17.84
C PHE A 192 4.15 14.88 16.31
N ALA A 193 5.31 14.60 15.74
CA ALA A 193 5.45 14.24 14.33
C ALA A 193 5.56 12.72 14.22
N LYS A 194 4.66 12.08 13.52
CA LYS A 194 4.55 10.62 13.43
C LYS A 194 4.52 10.16 11.98
N SER A 195 5.02 8.95 11.76
CA SER A 195 4.86 8.23 10.50
C SER A 195 3.79 7.15 10.66
N GLY A 196 2.77 7.15 9.82
CA GLY A 196 1.68 6.20 9.85
C GLY A 196 1.41 5.54 8.51
N ARG A 197 0.44 4.63 8.50
CA ARG A 197 0.03 3.88 7.31
C ARG A 197 -0.32 4.77 6.11
N TYR A 198 -0.90 5.93 6.36
CA TYR A 198 -1.32 6.87 5.31
C TYR A 198 -0.29 7.98 5.04
N GLY A 199 0.92 7.85 5.55
CA GLY A 199 2.00 8.83 5.44
C GLY A 199 2.33 9.50 6.76
N ALA A 200 3.19 10.51 6.70
CA ALA A 200 3.56 11.30 7.86
C ALA A 200 2.42 12.25 8.28
N TYR A 201 2.25 12.44 9.58
CA TYR A 201 1.22 13.31 10.14
C TYR A 201 1.69 13.98 11.44
N VAL A 202 1.10 15.12 11.77
CA VAL A 202 1.21 15.76 13.06
C VAL A 202 0.04 15.34 13.95
N GLN A 203 0.32 15.08 15.23
CA GLN A 203 -0.69 14.79 16.25
C GLN A 203 -0.55 15.79 17.39
N TRP A 204 -1.66 16.41 17.78
CA TRP A 204 -1.76 17.29 18.93
C TRP A 204 -2.57 16.62 20.03
N GLY A 205 -1.98 16.48 21.21
CA GLY A 205 -2.50 15.73 22.34
C GLY A 205 -2.35 14.21 22.21
N THR A 206 -2.85 13.50 23.22
CA THR A 206 -2.87 12.02 23.27
C THR A 206 -4.31 11.51 23.41
N MET A 207 -4.52 10.19 23.39
CA MET A 207 -5.83 9.58 23.64
C MET A 207 -6.26 9.80 25.10
N ASP A 208 -5.29 9.84 26.03
CA ASP A 208 -5.54 10.03 27.46
C ASP A 208 -5.69 11.52 27.81
N GLU A 209 -5.04 12.41 27.04
CA GLU A 209 -5.06 13.85 27.21
C GLU A 209 -5.29 14.54 25.85
N PRO A 210 -6.54 14.55 25.35
CA PRO A 210 -6.87 15.27 24.11
C PRO A 210 -6.87 16.78 24.35
N PRO A 211 -6.61 17.59 23.29
CA PRO A 211 -6.64 19.04 23.41
C PRO A 211 -8.02 19.56 23.83
N THR A 212 -8.06 20.70 24.52
CA THR A 212 -9.29 21.31 24.98
C THR A 212 -10.29 21.50 23.83
N GLY A 213 -11.50 20.99 24.01
CA GLY A 213 -12.55 21.04 22.98
C GLY A 213 -12.58 19.87 21.99
N PHE A 214 -11.65 18.91 22.15
CA PHE A 214 -11.61 17.69 21.33
C PHE A 214 -11.82 16.45 22.21
N GLU A 215 -12.54 15.45 21.68
CA GLU A 215 -12.70 14.13 22.34
C GLU A 215 -11.52 13.19 22.08
N LYS A 216 -10.70 13.52 21.08
CA LYS A 216 -9.55 12.72 20.62
C LYS A 216 -8.42 13.67 20.19
N PRO A 217 -7.17 13.19 20.12
CA PRO A 217 -6.07 14.00 19.59
C PRO A 217 -6.39 14.47 18.17
N LYS A 218 -6.03 15.70 17.85
CA LYS A 218 -6.16 16.25 16.51
C LYS A 218 -5.00 15.73 15.65
N MET A 219 -5.31 15.14 14.50
CA MET A 219 -4.32 14.59 13.57
C MET A 219 -4.47 15.28 12.21
N VAL A 220 -3.34 15.70 11.62
CA VAL A 220 -3.31 16.33 10.30
C VAL A 220 -2.14 15.75 9.52
N SER A 221 -2.39 15.26 8.30
CA SER A 221 -1.33 14.74 7.42
C SER A 221 -0.38 15.85 7.00
N LEU A 222 0.92 15.54 6.88
CA LEU A 222 1.89 16.44 6.29
C LEU A 222 1.55 16.66 4.81
N PHE A 223 1.86 17.86 4.30
CA PHE A 223 1.80 18.12 2.87
C PHE A 223 2.85 17.29 2.13
N LYS A 224 2.58 16.97 0.87
CA LYS A 224 3.47 16.15 0.03
C LYS A 224 4.87 16.71 -0.13
N THR A 225 5.02 18.02 -0.01
CA THR A 225 6.28 18.75 -0.09
C THR A 225 7.05 18.78 1.23
N MET A 226 6.39 18.47 2.36
CA MET A 226 7.00 18.46 3.68
C MET A 226 7.75 17.16 3.95
N ASN A 227 8.92 17.29 4.57
CA ASN A 227 9.74 16.15 5.00
C ASN A 227 9.75 16.07 6.52
N ILE A 228 9.37 14.92 7.07
CA ILE A 228 9.29 14.68 8.51
C ILE A 228 10.64 14.86 9.22
N ASP A 229 11.77 14.61 8.56
CA ASP A 229 13.11 14.76 9.14
C ASP A 229 13.51 16.24 9.37
N ARG A 230 12.84 17.16 8.69
CA ARG A 230 13.04 18.62 8.81
C ARG A 230 11.81 19.34 9.33
N PHE A 231 10.84 18.58 9.81
CA PHE A 231 9.55 19.08 10.25
C PHE A 231 9.70 19.81 11.59
N SER A 232 9.34 21.08 11.61
CA SER A 232 9.49 21.94 12.77
C SER A 232 8.17 22.12 13.53
N MET A 233 8.25 22.63 14.76
CA MET A 233 7.07 23.02 15.54
C MET A 233 6.22 24.08 14.81
N LYS A 234 6.87 24.99 14.06
CA LYS A 234 6.16 25.98 13.24
C LYS A 234 5.31 25.31 12.17
N ASP A 235 5.88 24.35 11.43
CA ASP A 235 5.16 23.59 10.39
C ASP A 235 3.98 22.82 11.00
N ALA A 236 4.17 22.29 12.23
CA ALA A 236 3.11 21.61 12.97
C ALA A 236 1.94 22.54 13.29
N LEU A 237 2.22 23.74 13.80
CA LEU A 237 1.19 24.73 14.11
C LEU A 237 0.44 25.21 12.84
N ASP A 238 1.17 25.41 11.74
CA ASP A 238 0.59 25.76 10.44
C ASP A 238 -0.41 24.68 10.01
N LEU A 239 -0.03 23.40 10.04
CA LEU A 239 -0.92 22.29 9.74
C LEU A 239 -2.08 22.14 10.71
N LEU A 240 -1.84 22.28 12.01
CA LEU A 240 -2.86 22.21 13.05
C LEU A 240 -3.87 23.34 12.99
N SER A 241 -3.55 24.45 12.32
CA SER A 241 -4.51 25.53 12.06
C SER A 241 -5.64 25.11 11.10
N LEU A 242 -5.43 24.03 10.32
CA LEU A 242 -6.41 23.53 9.37
C LEU A 242 -7.53 22.69 10.05
N PRO A 243 -8.80 22.79 9.63
CA PRO A 243 -9.32 23.73 8.61
C PRO A 243 -9.22 25.19 9.11
N ARG A 244 -8.73 26.07 8.24
CA ARG A 244 -8.52 27.49 8.56
C ARG A 244 -9.69 28.31 8.07
N THR A 245 -10.22 29.19 8.93
CA THR A 245 -11.15 30.23 8.51
C THR A 245 -10.42 31.27 7.67
N VAL A 246 -10.83 31.42 6.40
CA VAL A 246 -10.26 32.42 5.49
C VAL A 246 -10.92 33.79 5.73
N GLY A 247 -12.23 33.80 5.93
CA GLY A 247 -13.00 35.00 6.22
C GLY A 247 -14.49 34.76 6.03
N ALA A 248 -15.29 35.83 6.20
CA ALA A 248 -16.71 35.82 5.89
C ALA A 248 -16.95 36.47 4.53
N ASP A 249 -17.79 35.90 3.71
CA ASP A 249 -18.21 36.49 2.44
C ASP A 249 -19.00 37.81 2.74
N PRO A 250 -18.55 38.94 2.18
CA PRO A 250 -19.20 40.24 2.44
C PRO A 250 -20.62 40.31 1.91
N THR A 251 -21.05 39.39 1.05
CA THR A 251 -22.39 39.42 0.40
C THR A 251 -23.45 38.80 1.30
N ASP A 252 -23.15 37.71 2.00
CA ASP A 252 -24.12 36.93 2.77
C ASP A 252 -23.62 36.58 4.22
N GLY A 253 -22.37 36.87 4.55
CA GLY A 253 -21.79 36.61 5.86
C GLY A 253 -21.39 35.15 6.10
N GLU A 254 -21.54 34.26 5.12
CA GLU A 254 -21.10 32.87 5.28
C GLU A 254 -19.58 32.75 5.43
N ILE A 255 -19.17 31.84 6.29
CA ILE A 255 -17.73 31.60 6.56
C ILE A 255 -17.13 30.74 5.44
N ILE A 256 -16.00 31.21 4.93
CA ILE A 256 -15.16 30.48 3.99
C ILE A 256 -14.02 29.81 4.75
N THR A 257 -13.84 28.51 4.54
CA THR A 257 -12.77 27.72 5.17
C THR A 257 -11.85 27.11 4.12
N ALA A 258 -10.56 26.99 4.46
CA ALA A 258 -9.56 26.30 3.67
C ALA A 258 -9.17 24.99 4.37
N GLN A 259 -9.19 23.87 3.63
CA GLN A 259 -8.89 22.55 4.16
C GLN A 259 -8.38 21.58 3.10
N ASN A 260 -7.64 20.54 3.54
CA ASN A 260 -7.20 19.45 2.68
C ASN A 260 -8.22 18.31 2.71
N GLY A 261 -8.61 17.81 1.56
CA GLY A 261 -9.58 16.73 1.42
C GLY A 261 -9.03 15.54 0.62
N ARG A 262 -9.87 14.52 0.47
CA ARG A 262 -9.52 13.30 -0.27
C ARG A 262 -9.02 13.56 -1.69
N TYR A 263 -9.51 14.62 -2.32
CA TYR A 263 -9.19 14.97 -3.71
C TYR A 263 -8.16 16.11 -3.82
N GLY A 264 -7.61 16.56 -2.71
CA GLY A 264 -6.63 17.65 -2.64
C GLY A 264 -7.10 18.87 -1.86
N PRO A 265 -6.33 19.97 -1.89
CA PRO A 265 -6.63 21.20 -1.17
C PRO A 265 -7.80 21.94 -1.80
N TYR A 266 -8.67 22.52 -0.96
CA TYR A 266 -9.83 23.30 -1.41
C TYR A 266 -10.26 24.34 -0.39
N VAL A 267 -10.99 25.34 -0.86
CA VAL A 267 -11.79 26.25 -0.04
C VAL A 267 -13.26 25.88 -0.15
N SER A 268 -14.01 26.07 0.93
CA SER A 268 -15.45 25.79 0.94
C SER A 268 -16.24 26.90 1.62
N LYS A 269 -17.44 27.15 1.08
CA LYS A 269 -18.47 28.05 1.61
C LYS A 269 -19.78 27.27 1.61
N GLY A 270 -20.30 26.93 2.77
CA GLY A 270 -21.48 26.08 2.87
C GLY A 270 -21.32 24.77 2.11
N LYS A 271 -22.08 24.55 1.04
CA LYS A 271 -22.01 23.36 0.17
C LYS A 271 -21.11 23.55 -1.05
N ASP A 272 -20.72 24.75 -1.36
CA ASP A 272 -19.87 25.07 -2.50
C ASP A 272 -18.40 24.88 -2.14
N SER A 273 -17.62 24.36 -3.08
CA SER A 273 -16.17 24.15 -2.90
C SER A 273 -15.41 24.41 -4.19
N ARG A 274 -14.17 24.92 -4.05
CA ARG A 274 -13.24 25.16 -5.15
C ARG A 274 -11.87 24.61 -4.80
N SER A 275 -11.27 23.87 -5.72
CA SER A 275 -9.93 23.29 -5.53
C SER A 275 -8.87 24.39 -5.59
N LEU A 276 -7.85 24.24 -4.73
CA LEU A 276 -6.63 25.04 -4.78
C LEU A 276 -5.53 24.26 -5.56
N GLN A 277 -4.55 24.97 -6.08
CA GLN A 277 -3.52 24.37 -6.92
C GLN A 277 -2.49 23.57 -6.12
N THR A 278 -2.12 24.05 -4.92
CA THR A 278 -1.11 23.43 -4.06
C THR A 278 -1.60 23.36 -2.62
N GLU A 279 -1.04 22.43 -1.84
CA GLU A 279 -1.37 22.28 -0.43
C GLU A 279 -0.89 23.48 0.41
N GLU A 280 0.23 24.09 0.05
CA GLU A 280 0.78 25.28 0.72
C GLU A 280 -0.17 26.47 0.60
N HIS A 281 -0.94 26.55 -0.49
CA HIS A 281 -1.91 27.62 -0.68
C HIS A 281 -3.02 27.61 0.36
N LEU A 282 -3.28 26.45 1.03
CA LEU A 282 -4.20 26.37 2.17
C LEU A 282 -3.83 27.34 3.31
N LEU A 283 -2.54 27.55 3.51
CA LEU A 283 -2.02 28.40 4.60
C LEU A 283 -2.05 29.89 4.25
N THR A 284 -2.06 30.22 2.96
CA THR A 284 -1.85 31.59 2.47
C THR A 284 -3.06 32.18 1.76
N VAL A 285 -4.02 31.36 1.27
CA VAL A 285 -5.17 31.83 0.49
C VAL A 285 -5.89 32.97 1.22
N THR A 286 -6.13 34.06 0.51
CA THR A 286 -6.82 35.24 1.00
C THR A 286 -8.32 35.15 0.73
N LEU A 287 -9.09 36.01 1.41
CA LEU A 287 -10.54 36.08 1.17
C LEU A 287 -10.85 36.52 -0.27
N GLU A 288 -10.08 37.46 -0.81
CA GLU A 288 -10.25 37.95 -2.17
C GLU A 288 -10.04 36.81 -3.20
N GLU A 289 -8.96 36.03 -3.03
CA GLU A 289 -8.68 34.86 -3.88
C GLU A 289 -9.75 33.77 -3.74
N ALA A 290 -10.29 33.57 -2.55
CA ALA A 290 -11.32 32.56 -2.31
C ALA A 290 -12.69 32.94 -2.88
N LEU A 291 -12.95 34.23 -3.11
CA LEU A 291 -14.18 34.78 -3.69
C LEU A 291 -14.09 34.92 -5.23
N ALA A 292 -12.87 34.97 -5.81
CA ALA A 292 -12.64 35.08 -7.25
C ALA A 292 -12.96 33.78 -7.99
#